data_9f26f03246987442bc456fd3e04cec40
#
_entry.id   9f26f03246987442bc456fd3e04cec40
#
_cell.length_a   1.000
_cell.length_b   1.000
_cell.length_c   1.000
_cell.angle_alpha   90.00
_cell.angle_beta   90.00
_cell.angle_gamma   90.00
#
_symmetry.space_group_name_H-M   'P 1'
#
loop_
_entity.id
_entity.type
_entity.pdbx_description
1 polymer ?
#
loop_
_entity_poly.entity_id
_entity_poly.type
_entity_poly.pdbx_seq_one_letter_code
_entity_poly.pdbx_strand_id
1 'polypeptide(L)'
;KRWGGYEMDPIVFYKVTSIIGEACMPSAWVYATVGVHNWQISVYDEKAQDEVWGEDNSVLISSSYAPKAMAQPKDDGFMVSGEWDWSSGSDHCDWFFGGAILDPSKGLDSFVTLLIPRNDYEIIDNWHTYGLKGTGSKRIKVENIFVPGHRIHYLKDAFLNNNPDNSNNGPLYQVPFGQIFTHAVAIPALGAYKGALNAFIEGAKERVSSFGVEAKTNPITLTLASEISTEIDQLWHNIEANIKSMMDAANQSKEIDMNDRIRYRYQVSTVNDRCVAGALKLVKASGGSTVYLGNEITNKFLDIMMTQVHVANISDPFAMDYGSSFL
;
A
#
# COMPACT_ATOMS: atom_id res chain seq x y z
N LYS A 1 -0.94 -7.81 -19.89
CA LYS A 1 -1.52 -7.60 -21.26
C LYS A 1 -2.56 -8.66 -21.60
N ARG A 2 -2.38 -9.90 -21.15
CA ARG A 2 -3.28 -11.02 -21.43
C ARG A 2 -4.75 -10.68 -21.08
N TRP A 3 -4.96 -10.01 -19.94
CA TRP A 3 -6.28 -9.63 -19.41
C TRP A 3 -6.61 -8.14 -19.62
N GLY A 4 -6.05 -7.52 -20.67
CA GLY A 4 -6.34 -6.12 -21.03
C GLY A 4 -5.49 -5.06 -20.29
N GLY A 5 -4.61 -5.45 -19.39
CA GLY A 5 -3.67 -4.55 -18.71
C GLY A 5 -2.54 -4.05 -19.63
N TYR A 6 -1.98 -2.89 -19.31
CA TYR A 6 -0.93 -2.26 -20.10
C TYR A 6 0.48 -2.72 -19.76
N GLU A 7 0.69 -3.30 -18.56
CA GLU A 7 2.03 -3.66 -18.02
C GLU A 7 3.01 -2.49 -18.06
N MET A 8 2.51 -1.33 -17.62
CA MET A 8 3.31 -0.10 -17.59
C MET A 8 4.37 -0.17 -16.50
N ASP A 9 5.39 0.69 -16.61
CA ASP A 9 6.33 0.92 -15.52
C ASP A 9 5.57 1.30 -14.24
N PRO A 10 5.86 0.66 -13.09
CA PRO A 10 5.19 0.92 -11.81
C PRO A 10 5.17 2.39 -11.40
N ILE A 11 6.15 3.17 -11.83
CA ILE A 11 6.22 4.62 -11.54
C ILE A 11 4.99 5.38 -12.03
N VAL A 12 4.37 4.94 -13.13
CA VAL A 12 3.14 5.56 -13.64
C VAL A 12 2.00 5.35 -12.65
N PHE A 13 1.83 4.14 -12.15
CA PHE A 13 0.84 3.80 -11.13
C PHE A 13 1.06 4.61 -9.84
N TYR A 14 2.29 4.74 -9.39
CA TYR A 14 2.63 5.50 -8.18
C TYR A 14 2.39 7.01 -8.36
N LYS A 15 2.71 7.58 -9.52
CA LYS A 15 2.42 9.00 -9.82
C LYS A 15 0.92 9.27 -9.81
N VAL A 16 0.11 8.42 -10.42
CA VAL A 16 -1.36 8.54 -10.37
C VAL A 16 -1.86 8.44 -8.93
N THR A 17 -1.37 7.46 -8.17
CA THR A 17 -1.70 7.30 -6.74
C THR A 17 -1.42 8.57 -5.94
N SER A 18 -0.27 9.19 -6.15
CA SER A 18 0.10 10.43 -5.46
C SER A 18 -0.82 11.59 -5.84
N ILE A 19 -1.13 11.77 -7.12
CA ILE A 19 -2.05 12.83 -7.59
C ILE A 19 -3.43 12.67 -6.95
N ILE A 20 -3.96 11.44 -6.88
CA ILE A 20 -5.21 11.17 -6.16
C ILE A 20 -5.05 11.52 -4.68
N GLY A 21 -3.92 11.17 -4.06
CA GLY A 21 -3.62 11.44 -2.65
C GLY A 21 -3.55 12.92 -2.30
N GLU A 22 -3.08 13.78 -3.22
CA GLU A 22 -3.11 15.24 -3.03
C GLU A 22 -4.53 15.74 -2.75
N ALA A 23 -5.53 15.20 -3.42
CA ALA A 23 -6.93 15.54 -3.21
C ALA A 23 -7.56 14.73 -2.08
N CYS A 24 -7.49 13.40 -2.14
CA CYS A 24 -8.19 12.48 -1.23
C CYS A 24 -7.32 11.24 -0.92
N MET A 25 -6.72 11.21 0.25
CA MET A 25 -5.86 10.10 0.64
C MET A 25 -6.60 8.76 0.78
N PRO A 26 -7.81 8.68 1.36
CA PRO A 26 -8.58 7.42 1.37
C PRO A 26 -8.78 6.81 -0.02
N SER A 27 -9.10 7.63 -1.02
CA SER A 27 -9.25 7.16 -2.41
C SER A 27 -7.92 6.68 -2.99
N ALA A 28 -6.81 7.38 -2.71
CA ALA A 28 -5.48 6.96 -3.13
C ALA A 28 -5.06 5.65 -2.47
N TRP A 29 -5.40 5.47 -1.19
CA TRP A 29 -5.13 4.23 -0.46
C TRP A 29 -5.87 3.03 -1.09
N VAL A 30 -7.16 3.17 -1.37
CA VAL A 30 -7.94 2.11 -2.04
C VAL A 30 -7.40 1.86 -3.44
N TYR A 31 -7.13 2.91 -4.23
CA TYR A 31 -6.53 2.77 -5.56
C TYR A 31 -5.20 2.02 -5.51
N ALA A 32 -4.32 2.35 -4.56
CA ALA A 32 -3.03 1.72 -4.39
C ALA A 32 -3.13 0.24 -3.99
N THR A 33 -3.93 -0.06 -2.96
CA THR A 33 -4.04 -1.42 -2.41
C THR A 33 -4.78 -2.36 -3.37
N VAL A 34 -5.90 -1.94 -3.91
CA VAL A 34 -6.69 -2.74 -4.87
C VAL A 34 -5.95 -2.86 -6.20
N GLY A 35 -5.35 -1.76 -6.68
CA GLY A 35 -4.63 -1.76 -7.96
C GLY A 35 -3.39 -2.67 -7.98
N VAL A 36 -2.65 -2.78 -6.86
CA VAL A 36 -1.49 -3.66 -6.79
C VAL A 36 -1.86 -5.15 -6.80
N HIS A 37 -3.09 -5.49 -6.42
CA HIS A 37 -3.58 -6.87 -6.49
C HIS A 37 -3.72 -7.37 -7.93
N ASN A 38 -3.94 -6.49 -8.89
CA ASN A 38 -3.92 -6.85 -10.31
C ASN A 38 -2.54 -7.34 -10.77
N TRP A 39 -1.47 -6.84 -10.15
CA TRP A 39 -0.14 -7.42 -10.33
C TRP A 39 -0.04 -8.78 -9.63
N GLN A 40 -0.50 -8.88 -8.38
CA GLN A 40 -0.36 -10.09 -7.58
C GLN A 40 -1.09 -11.29 -8.18
N ILE A 41 -2.35 -11.14 -8.63
CA ILE A 41 -3.10 -12.25 -9.23
C ILE A 41 -2.42 -12.76 -10.49
N SER A 42 -1.67 -11.92 -11.22
CA SER A 42 -0.98 -12.33 -12.43
C SER A 42 0.16 -13.34 -12.21
N VAL A 43 0.58 -13.57 -10.97
CA VAL A 43 1.58 -14.59 -10.60
C VAL A 43 0.97 -15.84 -9.97
N TYR A 44 -0.36 -15.91 -9.87
CA TYR A 44 -1.09 -17.13 -9.51
C TYR A 44 -1.18 -18.10 -10.68
N ASP A 45 -1.64 -19.32 -10.40
CA ASP A 45 -2.03 -20.31 -11.40
C ASP A 45 -2.95 -19.71 -12.47
N GLU A 46 -2.79 -20.11 -13.73
CA GLU A 46 -3.58 -19.58 -14.85
C GLU A 46 -5.08 -19.80 -14.67
N LYS A 47 -5.47 -20.91 -14.03
CA LYS A 47 -6.87 -21.20 -13.74
C LYS A 47 -7.46 -20.18 -12.76
N ALA A 48 -6.69 -19.75 -11.74
CA ALA A 48 -7.12 -18.70 -10.83
C ALA A 48 -7.29 -17.34 -11.54
N GLN A 49 -6.36 -17.01 -12.45
CA GLN A 49 -6.46 -15.79 -13.27
C GLN A 49 -7.69 -15.81 -14.18
N ASP A 50 -8.01 -16.97 -14.79
CA ASP A 50 -9.17 -17.15 -15.65
C ASP A 50 -10.49 -17.04 -14.87
N GLU A 51 -10.55 -17.62 -13.67
CA GLU A 51 -11.71 -17.49 -12.77
C GLU A 51 -11.98 -16.03 -12.35
N VAL A 52 -10.94 -15.22 -12.21
CA VAL A 52 -11.08 -13.79 -11.83
C VAL A 52 -11.45 -12.94 -13.04
N TRP A 53 -10.79 -13.13 -14.19
CA TRP A 53 -10.84 -12.19 -15.31
C TRP A 53 -11.33 -12.77 -16.63
N GLY A 54 -11.62 -14.07 -16.69
CA GLY A 54 -12.02 -14.72 -17.93
C GLY A 54 -13.32 -14.19 -18.54
N GLU A 55 -14.28 -13.81 -17.70
CA GLU A 55 -15.55 -13.21 -18.13
C GLU A 55 -15.53 -11.68 -18.11
N ASP A 56 -14.93 -11.08 -17.05
CA ASP A 56 -14.86 -9.63 -16.85
C ASP A 56 -13.50 -9.23 -16.29
N ASN A 57 -12.69 -8.56 -17.09
CA ASN A 57 -11.35 -8.11 -16.71
C ASN A 57 -11.33 -6.81 -15.87
N SER A 58 -12.49 -6.26 -15.55
CA SER A 58 -12.63 -5.12 -14.63
C SER A 58 -12.79 -5.53 -13.15
N VAL A 59 -12.91 -6.82 -12.88
CA VAL A 59 -13.06 -7.39 -11.53
C VAL A 59 -11.88 -7.02 -10.63
N LEU A 60 -12.22 -6.60 -9.39
CA LEU A 60 -11.27 -6.12 -8.39
C LEU A 60 -11.13 -7.10 -7.22
N ILE A 61 -9.97 -7.05 -6.57
CA ILE A 61 -9.62 -7.92 -5.44
C ILE A 61 -9.22 -7.06 -4.25
N SER A 62 -9.85 -7.24 -3.09
CA SER A 62 -9.41 -6.67 -1.81
C SER A 62 -8.48 -7.62 -1.06
N SER A 63 -7.82 -7.17 0.00
CA SER A 63 -6.95 -8.07 0.78
C SER A 63 -6.87 -7.74 2.27
N SER A 64 -6.51 -8.77 3.02
CA SER A 64 -5.88 -8.65 4.33
C SER A 64 -4.91 -9.83 4.52
N TYR A 65 -3.61 -9.52 4.57
CA TYR A 65 -2.57 -10.55 4.62
C TYR A 65 -2.28 -11.08 6.02
N ALA A 66 -2.94 -10.58 7.07
CA ALA A 66 -2.77 -11.13 8.40
C ALA A 66 -3.14 -12.65 8.38
N PRO A 67 -2.28 -13.56 8.93
CA PRO A 67 -2.53 -14.99 8.87
C PRO A 67 -3.57 -15.42 9.91
N LYS A 68 -4.84 -15.10 9.66
CA LYS A 68 -5.97 -15.29 10.58
C LYS A 68 -6.83 -16.51 10.26
N ALA A 69 -6.59 -17.19 9.12
CA ALA A 69 -7.34 -18.38 8.78
C ALA A 69 -6.89 -19.60 9.57
N MET A 70 -7.88 -20.42 9.93
CA MET A 70 -7.70 -21.83 10.22
C MET A 70 -7.91 -22.61 8.92
N ALA A 71 -6.91 -23.35 8.48
CA ALA A 71 -6.94 -24.13 7.26
C ALA A 71 -6.73 -25.61 7.57
N GLN A 72 -7.64 -26.49 7.11
CA GLN A 72 -7.55 -27.93 7.26
C GLN A 72 -7.41 -28.57 5.88
N PRO A 73 -6.40 -29.40 5.63
CA PRO A 73 -6.22 -30.08 4.35
C PRO A 73 -7.47 -30.88 3.97
N LYS A 74 -7.90 -30.77 2.74
CA LYS A 74 -9.01 -31.52 2.17
C LYS A 74 -8.83 -31.65 0.65
N ASP A 75 -8.84 -32.87 0.16
CA ASP A 75 -8.65 -33.18 -1.26
C ASP A 75 -7.42 -32.46 -1.86
N ASP A 76 -7.60 -31.71 -2.95
CA ASP A 76 -6.59 -30.88 -3.62
C ASP A 76 -6.55 -29.41 -3.09
N GLY A 77 -7.05 -29.16 -1.88
CA GLY A 77 -7.12 -27.82 -1.29
C GLY A 77 -7.27 -27.84 0.23
N PHE A 78 -8.01 -26.86 0.75
CA PHE A 78 -8.21 -26.68 2.20
C PHE A 78 -9.63 -26.25 2.51
N MET A 79 -10.16 -26.75 3.65
CA MET A 79 -11.31 -26.14 4.31
C MET A 79 -10.82 -24.96 5.15
N VAL A 80 -11.42 -23.79 4.96
CA VAL A 80 -10.95 -22.53 5.52
C VAL A 80 -12.05 -21.83 6.30
N SER A 81 -11.70 -21.34 7.49
CA SER A 81 -12.48 -20.37 8.26
C SER A 81 -11.55 -19.30 8.82
N GLY A 82 -12.01 -18.05 8.89
CA GLY A 82 -11.21 -16.96 9.44
C GLY A 82 -11.92 -15.61 9.43
N GLU A 83 -11.36 -14.67 10.19
CA GLU A 83 -11.79 -13.28 10.19
C GLU A 83 -10.58 -12.37 10.00
N TRP A 84 -10.66 -11.48 9.01
CA TRP A 84 -9.59 -10.55 8.68
C TRP A 84 -10.10 -9.13 8.74
N ASP A 85 -9.47 -8.30 9.57
CA ASP A 85 -9.71 -6.87 9.59
C ASP A 85 -8.92 -6.16 8.48
N TRP A 86 -9.26 -4.91 8.23
CA TRP A 86 -8.51 -3.98 7.37
C TRP A 86 -8.54 -4.29 5.87
N SER A 87 -9.60 -4.91 5.35
CA SER A 87 -9.77 -5.14 3.92
C SER A 87 -10.25 -3.87 3.21
N SER A 88 -9.29 -3.03 2.79
CA SER A 88 -9.56 -1.74 2.16
C SER A 88 -10.27 -1.90 0.81
N GLY A 89 -11.34 -1.12 0.59
CA GLY A 89 -12.10 -1.14 -0.66
C GLY A 89 -12.94 -2.39 -0.89
N SER A 90 -13.14 -3.23 0.14
CA SER A 90 -13.86 -4.51 0.02
C SER A 90 -15.29 -4.40 -0.53
N ASP A 91 -15.97 -3.25 -0.32
CA ASP A 91 -17.31 -3.01 -0.87
C ASP A 91 -17.34 -2.95 -2.42
N HIS A 92 -16.19 -2.77 -3.06
CA HIS A 92 -16.05 -2.62 -4.51
C HIS A 92 -15.36 -3.84 -5.16
N CYS A 93 -15.13 -4.91 -4.40
CA CYS A 93 -14.33 -6.04 -4.85
C CYS A 93 -15.17 -7.31 -4.89
N ASP A 94 -14.97 -8.12 -5.93
CA ASP A 94 -15.63 -9.41 -6.14
C ASP A 94 -14.80 -10.59 -5.63
N TRP A 95 -13.55 -10.32 -5.27
CA TRP A 95 -12.63 -11.31 -4.72
C TRP A 95 -11.86 -10.74 -3.52
N PHE A 96 -11.33 -11.64 -2.71
CA PHE A 96 -10.56 -11.33 -1.52
C PHE A 96 -9.30 -12.19 -1.41
N PHE A 97 -8.16 -11.56 -1.12
CA PHE A 97 -6.94 -12.25 -0.69
C PHE A 97 -6.87 -12.31 0.83
N GLY A 98 -7.03 -13.50 1.40
CA GLY A 98 -6.89 -13.74 2.84
C GLY A 98 -5.56 -14.40 3.19
N GLY A 99 -4.81 -13.86 4.17
CA GLY A 99 -3.60 -14.48 4.66
C GLY A 99 -3.88 -15.72 5.53
N ALA A 100 -3.07 -16.78 5.38
CA ALA A 100 -3.15 -17.98 6.19
C ALA A 100 -1.78 -18.61 6.44
N ILE A 101 -1.64 -19.36 7.53
CA ILE A 101 -0.56 -20.33 7.74
C ILE A 101 -1.17 -21.72 7.62
N LEU A 102 -0.81 -22.46 6.57
CA LEU A 102 -1.39 -23.78 6.29
C LEU A 102 -0.89 -24.87 7.24
N ASP A 103 0.37 -24.75 7.68
CA ASP A 103 1.01 -25.68 8.61
C ASP A 103 1.77 -24.91 9.69
N PRO A 104 1.20 -24.76 10.91
CA PRO A 104 1.85 -24.02 11.98
C PRO A 104 3.26 -24.53 12.34
N SER A 105 3.57 -25.81 12.09
CA SER A 105 4.88 -26.38 12.36
C SER A 105 5.97 -25.85 11.43
N LYS A 106 5.58 -25.36 10.25
CA LYS A 106 6.46 -24.76 9.24
C LYS A 106 6.52 -23.22 9.33
N GLY A 107 5.69 -22.61 10.20
CA GLY A 107 5.65 -21.16 10.38
C GLY A 107 5.49 -20.41 9.07
N LEU A 108 6.35 -19.43 8.82
CA LEU A 108 6.28 -18.56 7.62
C LEU A 108 6.54 -19.31 6.29
N ASP A 109 7.16 -20.48 6.31
CA ASP A 109 7.32 -21.29 5.08
C ASP A 109 6.00 -21.82 4.52
N SER A 110 4.97 -21.88 5.35
CA SER A 110 3.61 -22.24 4.96
C SER A 110 2.64 -21.05 4.89
N PHE A 111 3.17 -19.83 4.94
CA PHE A 111 2.37 -18.64 4.79
C PHE A 111 1.93 -18.45 3.35
N VAL A 112 0.61 -18.35 3.17
CA VAL A 112 -0.03 -18.22 1.86
C VAL A 112 -1.02 -17.06 1.82
N THR A 113 -1.37 -16.66 0.61
CA THR A 113 -2.58 -15.90 0.32
C THR A 113 -3.60 -16.81 -0.36
N LEU A 114 -4.83 -16.75 0.14
CA LEU A 114 -5.99 -17.52 -0.33
C LEU A 114 -6.85 -16.59 -1.18
N LEU A 115 -7.18 -16.99 -2.40
CA LEU A 115 -8.08 -16.25 -3.29
C LEU A 115 -9.52 -16.75 -3.09
N ILE A 116 -10.40 -15.90 -2.58
CA ILE A 116 -11.76 -16.24 -2.13
C ILE A 116 -12.77 -15.38 -2.89
N PRO A 117 -13.79 -15.96 -3.57
CA PRO A 117 -14.80 -15.23 -4.31
C PRO A 117 -15.83 -14.56 -3.37
N ARG A 118 -16.49 -13.52 -3.86
CA ARG A 118 -17.44 -12.68 -3.11
C ARG A 118 -18.56 -13.46 -2.41
N ASN A 119 -19.03 -14.54 -3.02
CA ASN A 119 -20.13 -15.33 -2.48
C ASN A 119 -19.74 -16.20 -1.28
N ASP A 120 -18.44 -16.34 -1.00
CA ASP A 120 -17.91 -17.21 0.05
C ASP A 120 -17.47 -16.42 1.30
N TYR A 121 -17.73 -15.10 1.35
CA TYR A 121 -17.41 -14.30 2.52
C TYR A 121 -18.46 -13.23 2.84
N GLU A 122 -18.53 -12.85 4.12
CA GLU A 122 -19.32 -11.76 4.65
C GLU A 122 -18.44 -10.52 4.89
N ILE A 123 -18.97 -9.33 4.56
CA ILE A 123 -18.34 -8.04 4.92
C ILE A 123 -19.03 -7.51 6.16
N ILE A 124 -18.27 -7.32 7.25
CA ILE A 124 -18.76 -6.79 8.51
C ILE A 124 -18.29 -5.34 8.65
N ASP A 125 -19.24 -4.41 8.76
CA ASP A 125 -18.94 -2.99 8.90
C ASP A 125 -18.49 -2.66 10.32
N ASN A 126 -17.17 -2.64 10.53
CA ASN A 126 -16.51 -2.29 11.78
C ASN A 126 -15.54 -1.11 11.60
N TRP A 127 -15.59 -0.40 10.44
CA TRP A 127 -14.61 0.64 10.10
C TRP A 127 -15.02 2.01 10.64
N HIS A 128 -14.78 2.26 11.95
CA HIS A 128 -15.07 3.52 12.64
C HIS A 128 -13.76 4.13 13.15
N THR A 129 -13.15 5.01 12.38
CA THR A 129 -11.75 5.46 12.57
C THR A 129 -11.61 6.98 12.58
N TYR A 130 -10.47 7.49 13.07
CA TYR A 130 -10.13 8.92 13.08
C TYR A 130 -9.70 9.44 11.71
N GLY A 131 -8.93 8.66 10.98
CA GLY A 131 -8.49 8.94 9.61
C GLY A 131 -8.76 7.74 8.70
N LEU A 132 -8.51 7.89 7.40
CA LEU A 132 -8.79 6.90 6.37
C LEU A 132 -10.24 6.40 6.37
N LYS A 133 -11.20 7.23 6.79
CA LYS A 133 -12.62 6.85 6.91
C LYS A 133 -13.19 6.32 5.60
N GLY A 134 -12.84 6.97 4.49
CA GLY A 134 -13.35 6.63 3.15
C GLY A 134 -12.75 5.39 2.53
N THR A 135 -11.82 4.68 3.21
CA THR A 135 -11.26 3.42 2.67
C THR A 135 -12.20 2.24 2.84
N GLY A 136 -13.16 2.31 3.77
CA GLY A 136 -14.04 1.18 4.07
C GLY A 136 -13.25 -0.10 4.36
N SER A 137 -12.17 -0.01 5.15
CA SER A 137 -11.29 -1.14 5.44
C SER A 137 -11.95 -2.12 6.41
N LYS A 138 -13.05 -2.69 5.98
CA LYS A 138 -13.97 -3.50 6.76
C LYS A 138 -13.40 -4.89 7.05
N ARG A 139 -14.06 -5.61 7.98
CA ARG A 139 -13.74 -6.99 8.28
C ARG A 139 -14.35 -7.92 7.25
N ILE A 140 -13.56 -8.93 6.85
CA ILE A 140 -14.01 -10.07 6.05
C ILE A 140 -14.13 -11.29 6.95
N LYS A 141 -15.25 -12.01 6.89
CA LYS A 141 -15.50 -13.24 7.62
C LYS A 141 -15.79 -14.38 6.64
N VAL A 142 -15.13 -15.50 6.85
CA VAL A 142 -15.26 -16.74 6.07
C VAL A 142 -15.56 -17.89 7.02
N GLU A 143 -16.55 -18.73 6.68
CA GLU A 143 -16.95 -19.85 7.51
C GLU A 143 -17.02 -21.14 6.68
N ASN A 144 -16.09 -22.07 6.94
CA ASN A 144 -16.09 -23.44 6.46
C ASN A 144 -16.25 -23.57 4.92
N ILE A 145 -15.46 -22.81 4.16
CA ILE A 145 -15.42 -22.90 2.69
C ILE A 145 -14.28 -23.76 2.21
N PHE A 146 -14.42 -24.34 1.01
CA PHE A 146 -13.33 -25.04 0.33
C PHE A 146 -12.57 -24.09 -0.58
N VAL A 147 -11.24 -23.99 -0.39
CA VAL A 147 -10.33 -23.24 -1.26
C VAL A 147 -9.44 -24.24 -2.00
N PRO A 148 -9.58 -24.39 -3.32
CA PRO A 148 -8.77 -25.33 -4.12
C PRO A 148 -7.33 -24.85 -4.26
N GLY A 149 -6.40 -25.77 -4.49
CA GLY A 149 -4.96 -25.52 -4.53
C GLY A 149 -4.53 -24.44 -5.52
N HIS A 150 -5.16 -24.35 -6.71
CA HIS A 150 -4.85 -23.32 -7.71
C HIS A 150 -5.19 -21.87 -7.27
N ARG A 151 -5.98 -21.70 -6.19
CA ARG A 151 -6.30 -20.40 -5.58
C ARG A 151 -5.40 -20.06 -4.38
N ILE A 152 -4.30 -20.78 -4.22
CA ILE A 152 -3.36 -20.62 -3.11
C ILE A 152 -1.99 -20.21 -3.67
N HIS A 153 -1.44 -19.12 -3.13
CA HIS A 153 -0.11 -18.66 -3.51
C HIS A 153 0.78 -18.49 -2.27
N TYR A 154 1.98 -19.09 -2.29
CA TYR A 154 2.91 -18.99 -1.18
C TYR A 154 3.57 -17.60 -1.15
N LEU A 155 3.52 -16.95 0.00
CA LEU A 155 4.06 -15.61 0.16
C LEU A 155 5.57 -15.55 -0.11
N LYS A 156 6.32 -16.60 0.28
CA LYS A 156 7.75 -16.71 -0.02
C LYS A 156 8.05 -16.65 -1.50
N ASP A 157 7.23 -17.28 -2.34
CA ASP A 157 7.42 -17.29 -3.79
C ASP A 157 7.18 -15.89 -4.38
N ALA A 158 6.18 -15.16 -3.86
CA ALA A 158 5.95 -13.77 -4.22
C ALA A 158 7.12 -12.83 -3.82
N PHE A 159 7.72 -13.05 -2.64
CA PHE A 159 8.84 -12.24 -2.17
C PHE A 159 10.17 -12.60 -2.84
N LEU A 160 10.40 -13.86 -3.15
CA LEU A 160 11.62 -14.34 -3.81
C LEU A 160 11.54 -14.25 -5.33
N ASN A 161 10.37 -13.92 -5.88
CA ASN A 161 10.08 -13.96 -7.30
C ASN A 161 10.24 -15.37 -7.91
N ASN A 162 9.86 -16.37 -7.15
CA ASN A 162 9.87 -17.77 -7.58
C ASN A 162 8.44 -18.21 -7.88
N ASN A 163 7.95 -17.87 -9.07
CA ASN A 163 6.58 -18.17 -9.49
C ASN A 163 6.60 -19.15 -10.67
N PRO A 164 6.77 -20.47 -10.43
CA PRO A 164 7.01 -21.46 -11.47
C PRO A 164 5.84 -21.59 -12.47
N ASP A 165 4.63 -21.30 -12.01
CA ASP A 165 3.40 -21.42 -12.81
C ASP A 165 3.02 -20.11 -13.53
N ASN A 166 3.86 -19.07 -13.40
CA ASN A 166 3.61 -17.78 -13.99
C ASN A 166 3.86 -17.76 -15.50
N SER A 167 2.82 -17.62 -16.27
CA SER A 167 2.86 -17.46 -17.73
C SER A 167 3.17 -16.02 -18.18
N ASN A 168 3.20 -15.05 -17.24
CA ASN A 168 3.47 -13.64 -17.53
C ASN A 168 4.99 -13.38 -17.45
N ASN A 169 5.64 -13.22 -18.59
CA ASN A 169 7.09 -13.13 -18.71
C ASN A 169 7.63 -11.69 -18.88
N GLY A 170 6.77 -10.67 -18.76
CA GLY A 170 7.18 -9.28 -18.90
C GLY A 170 8.11 -8.82 -17.77
N PRO A 171 8.94 -7.77 -18.00
CA PRO A 171 9.88 -7.25 -16.99
C PRO A 171 9.21 -6.87 -15.66
N LEU A 172 7.97 -6.38 -15.71
CA LEU A 172 7.20 -6.03 -14.52
C LEU A 172 7.10 -7.20 -13.53
N TYR A 173 6.91 -8.42 -14.04
CA TYR A 173 6.74 -9.63 -13.22
C TYR A 173 8.07 -10.24 -12.74
N GLN A 174 9.20 -9.65 -13.14
CA GLN A 174 10.53 -9.98 -12.60
C GLN A 174 10.85 -9.18 -11.33
N VAL A 175 10.07 -8.14 -11.02
CA VAL A 175 10.21 -7.39 -9.76
C VAL A 175 9.42 -8.10 -8.66
N PRO A 176 10.03 -8.45 -7.51
CA PRO A 176 9.35 -9.16 -6.44
C PRO A 176 8.13 -8.39 -5.91
N PHE A 177 7.03 -9.11 -5.64
CA PHE A 177 5.79 -8.52 -5.15
C PHE A 177 6.00 -7.64 -3.92
N GLY A 178 6.83 -8.07 -2.97
CA GLY A 178 7.11 -7.29 -1.77
C GLY A 178 7.66 -5.89 -2.05
N GLN A 179 8.43 -5.72 -3.12
CA GLN A 179 8.93 -4.41 -3.54
C GLN A 179 7.81 -3.54 -4.13
N ILE A 180 7.00 -4.11 -5.02
CA ILE A 180 5.87 -3.40 -5.65
C ILE A 180 4.83 -3.00 -4.60
N PHE A 181 4.43 -3.93 -3.74
CA PHE A 181 3.41 -3.69 -2.72
C PHE A 181 3.81 -2.61 -1.71
N THR A 182 5.06 -2.66 -1.22
CA THR A 182 5.50 -1.72 -0.18
C THR A 182 5.60 -0.29 -0.69
N HIS A 183 6.00 -0.10 -1.95
CA HIS A 183 5.94 1.21 -2.58
C HIS A 183 4.49 1.67 -2.75
N ALA A 184 3.58 0.80 -3.19
CA ALA A 184 2.16 1.14 -3.37
C ALA A 184 1.52 1.68 -2.09
N VAL A 185 1.79 1.08 -0.92
CA VAL A 185 1.19 1.51 0.35
C VAL A 185 1.86 2.73 1.00
N ALA A 186 3.05 3.13 0.54
CA ALA A 186 3.71 4.35 1.02
C ALA A 186 3.26 5.62 0.27
N ILE A 187 2.97 5.51 -1.02
CA ILE A 187 2.68 6.64 -1.91
C ILE A 187 1.44 7.47 -1.54
N PRO A 188 0.32 6.89 -1.07
CA PRO A 188 -0.84 7.68 -0.66
C PRO A 188 -0.50 8.75 0.39
N ALA A 189 0.35 8.41 1.36
CA ALA A 189 0.81 9.35 2.39
C ALA A 189 1.64 10.50 1.80
N LEU A 190 2.52 10.20 0.85
CA LEU A 190 3.32 11.20 0.17
C LEU A 190 2.45 12.17 -0.65
N GLY A 191 1.42 11.65 -1.35
CA GLY A 191 0.44 12.49 -2.03
C GLY A 191 -0.34 13.38 -1.08
N ALA A 192 -0.87 12.82 0.01
CA ALA A 192 -1.59 13.58 1.04
C ALA A 192 -0.71 14.63 1.72
N TYR A 193 0.58 14.33 1.91
CA TYR A 193 1.55 15.28 2.48
C TYR A 193 1.73 16.48 1.57
N LYS A 194 1.85 16.26 0.26
CA LYS A 194 1.87 17.34 -0.73
C LYS A 194 0.56 18.14 -0.71
N GLY A 195 -0.58 17.46 -0.64
CA GLY A 195 -1.89 18.11 -0.50
C GLY A 195 -2.00 18.95 0.78
N ALA A 196 -1.44 18.49 1.91
CA ALA A 196 -1.39 19.25 3.15
C ALA A 196 -0.51 20.51 3.02
N LEU A 197 0.63 20.42 2.33
CA LEU A 197 1.48 21.56 2.00
C LEU A 197 0.73 22.57 1.15
N ASN A 198 0.04 22.13 0.10
CA ASN A 198 -0.75 23.00 -0.77
C ASN A 198 -1.83 23.75 0.01
N ALA A 199 -2.59 23.04 0.85
CA ALA A 199 -3.60 23.67 1.72
C ALA A 199 -2.99 24.67 2.72
N PHE A 200 -1.80 24.36 3.25
CA PHE A 200 -1.06 25.27 4.14
C PHE A 200 -0.63 26.56 3.42
N ILE A 201 -0.11 26.45 2.20
CA ILE A 201 0.32 27.59 1.38
C ILE A 201 -0.89 28.45 1.01
N GLU A 202 -1.99 27.85 0.54
CA GLU A 202 -3.21 28.60 0.20
C GLU A 202 -3.77 29.32 1.44
N GLY A 203 -3.88 28.64 2.57
CA GLY A 203 -4.33 29.27 3.81
C GLY A 203 -3.39 30.39 4.30
N ALA A 204 -2.10 30.32 4.03
CA ALA A 204 -1.14 31.34 4.42
C ALA A 204 -1.28 32.66 3.62
N LYS A 205 -1.82 32.62 2.41
CA LYS A 205 -2.02 33.80 1.56
C LYS A 205 -2.94 34.85 2.20
N GLU A 206 -3.95 34.37 2.94
CA GLU A 206 -5.00 35.22 3.50
C GLU A 206 -4.93 35.36 5.04
N ARG A 207 -4.19 34.44 5.70
CA ARG A 207 -4.17 34.39 7.15
C ARG A 207 -3.35 35.55 7.77
N VAL A 208 -4.00 36.26 8.70
CA VAL A 208 -3.37 37.24 9.56
C VAL A 208 -3.50 36.79 11.01
N SER A 209 -2.42 36.84 11.79
CA SER A 209 -2.42 36.48 13.22
C SER A 209 -3.22 37.48 14.04
N SER A 210 -3.57 37.11 15.29
CA SER A 210 -4.19 38.02 16.26
C SER A 210 -3.36 39.26 16.58
N PHE A 211 -2.07 39.21 16.24
CA PHE A 211 -1.11 40.32 16.43
C PHE A 211 -0.84 41.11 15.14
N GLY A 212 -1.66 40.89 14.09
CA GLY A 212 -1.54 41.62 12.82
C GLY A 212 -0.41 41.13 11.89
N VAL A 213 0.22 39.98 12.18
CA VAL A 213 1.29 39.46 11.35
C VAL A 213 0.69 38.61 10.20
N GLU A 214 0.98 39.00 8.96
CA GLU A 214 0.58 38.25 7.77
C GLU A 214 1.39 36.94 7.65
N ALA A 215 0.72 35.81 7.51
CA ALA A 215 1.38 34.50 7.40
C ALA A 215 2.25 34.37 6.13
N LYS A 216 1.82 34.97 5.00
CA LYS A 216 2.57 34.95 3.73
C LYS A 216 3.95 35.57 3.77
N THR A 217 4.22 36.49 4.74
CA THR A 217 5.51 37.16 4.94
C THR A 217 6.24 36.65 6.18
N ASN A 218 5.63 35.75 6.94
CA ASN A 218 6.20 35.22 8.18
C ASN A 218 7.37 34.26 7.86
N PRO A 219 8.58 34.52 8.41
CA PRO A 219 9.75 33.67 8.15
C PRO A 219 9.51 32.18 8.49
N ILE A 220 8.79 31.88 9.58
CA ILE A 220 8.46 30.50 9.96
C ILE A 220 7.62 29.81 8.88
N THR A 221 6.60 30.50 8.35
CA THR A 221 5.75 29.97 7.27
C THR A 221 6.56 29.68 6.01
N LEU A 222 7.41 30.64 5.61
CA LEU A 222 8.23 30.51 4.40
C LEU A 222 9.29 29.41 4.52
N THR A 223 9.98 29.36 5.67
CA THR A 223 10.97 28.29 5.93
C THR A 223 10.32 26.91 5.92
N LEU A 224 9.20 26.76 6.62
CA LEU A 224 8.49 25.47 6.70
C LEU A 224 7.98 25.01 5.33
N ALA A 225 7.43 25.91 4.52
CA ALA A 225 6.99 25.58 3.16
C ALA A 225 8.17 25.10 2.30
N SER A 226 9.33 25.76 2.40
CA SER A 226 10.55 25.38 1.67
C SER A 226 11.10 24.02 2.13
N GLU A 227 11.17 23.78 3.44
CA GLU A 227 11.63 22.51 4.01
C GLU A 227 10.79 21.35 3.55
N ILE A 228 9.45 21.48 3.66
CA ILE A 228 8.52 20.40 3.30
C ILE A 228 8.50 20.15 1.79
N SER A 229 8.50 21.21 0.98
CA SER A 229 8.60 21.05 -0.48
C SER A 229 9.85 20.29 -0.89
N THR A 230 11.00 20.67 -0.32
CA THR A 230 12.28 19.98 -0.57
C THR A 230 12.25 18.52 -0.10
N GLU A 231 11.65 18.25 1.05
CA GLU A 231 11.54 16.89 1.57
C GLU A 231 10.67 16.00 0.66
N ILE A 232 9.55 16.51 0.16
CA ILE A 232 8.69 15.79 -0.80
C ILE A 232 9.48 15.44 -2.07
N ASP A 233 10.24 16.38 -2.61
CA ASP A 233 11.07 16.18 -3.80
C ASP A 233 12.14 15.10 -3.55
N GLN A 234 12.80 15.11 -2.39
CA GLN A 234 13.79 14.11 -2.00
C GLN A 234 13.19 12.71 -1.86
N LEU A 235 11.99 12.61 -1.25
CA LEU A 235 11.27 11.34 -1.13
C LEU A 235 10.91 10.78 -2.50
N TRP A 236 10.40 11.61 -3.39
CA TRP A 236 10.09 11.21 -4.77
C TRP A 236 11.33 10.77 -5.53
N HIS A 237 12.40 11.53 -5.48
CA HIS A 237 13.65 11.20 -6.15
C HIS A 237 14.17 9.81 -5.73
N ASN A 238 14.08 9.51 -4.42
CA ASN A 238 14.49 8.21 -3.88
C ASN A 238 13.61 7.07 -4.41
N ILE A 239 12.28 7.26 -4.42
CA ILE A 239 11.33 6.28 -4.94
C ILE A 239 11.56 6.03 -6.43
N GLU A 240 11.70 7.07 -7.23
CA GLU A 240 11.94 6.99 -8.67
C GLU A 240 13.27 6.26 -8.97
N ALA A 241 14.33 6.57 -8.22
CA ALA A 241 15.63 5.91 -8.37
C ALA A 241 15.55 4.41 -8.05
N ASN A 242 14.84 4.03 -6.98
CA ASN A 242 14.65 2.64 -6.59
C ASN A 242 13.86 1.86 -7.66
N ILE A 243 12.72 2.40 -8.10
CA ILE A 243 11.88 1.77 -9.14
C ILE A 243 12.64 1.65 -10.44
N LYS A 244 13.34 2.71 -10.87
CA LYS A 244 14.16 2.67 -12.07
C LYS A 244 15.23 1.58 -12.00
N SER A 245 15.93 1.47 -10.87
CA SER A 245 16.97 0.44 -10.68
C SER A 245 16.37 -0.96 -10.77
N MET A 246 15.22 -1.22 -10.13
CA MET A 246 14.54 -2.51 -10.19
C MET A 246 14.07 -2.84 -11.62
N MET A 247 13.49 -1.88 -12.33
CA MET A 247 13.03 -2.07 -13.70
C MET A 247 14.18 -2.23 -14.69
N ASP A 248 15.30 -1.52 -14.49
CA ASP A 248 16.51 -1.69 -15.31
C ASP A 248 17.09 -3.10 -15.16
N ALA A 249 17.12 -3.66 -13.94
CA ALA A 249 17.51 -5.05 -13.69
C ALA A 249 16.55 -6.04 -14.36
N ALA A 250 15.26 -5.85 -14.16
CA ALA A 250 14.19 -6.68 -14.73
C ALA A 250 14.23 -6.70 -16.28
N ASN A 251 14.41 -5.53 -16.91
CA ASN A 251 14.54 -5.41 -18.37
C ASN A 251 15.78 -6.14 -18.92
N GLN A 252 16.81 -6.33 -18.10
CA GLN A 252 18.03 -7.06 -18.45
C GLN A 252 17.99 -8.53 -18.03
N SER A 253 16.85 -9.00 -17.51
CA SER A 253 16.68 -10.34 -16.92
C SER A 253 17.74 -10.65 -15.85
N LYS A 254 18.13 -9.63 -15.07
CA LYS A 254 19.05 -9.74 -13.94
C LYS A 254 18.26 -9.81 -12.64
N GLU A 255 18.73 -10.64 -11.74
CA GLU A 255 18.23 -10.66 -10.37
C GLU A 255 18.55 -9.33 -9.66
N ILE A 256 17.59 -8.82 -8.86
CA ILE A 256 17.81 -7.66 -8.01
C ILE A 256 18.55 -8.13 -6.76
N ASP A 257 19.75 -7.59 -6.53
CA ASP A 257 20.59 -7.94 -5.38
C ASP A 257 19.82 -7.80 -4.05
N MET A 258 20.06 -8.74 -3.12
CA MET A 258 19.33 -8.79 -1.86
C MET A 258 19.61 -7.55 -0.99
N ASN A 259 20.83 -7.02 -0.96
CA ASN A 259 21.16 -5.81 -0.21
C ASN A 259 20.44 -4.58 -0.79
N ASP A 260 20.30 -4.52 -2.13
CA ASP A 260 19.50 -3.49 -2.77
C ASP A 260 18.01 -3.62 -2.41
N ARG A 261 17.46 -4.83 -2.39
CA ARG A 261 16.07 -5.08 -1.97
C ARG A 261 15.83 -4.66 -0.52
N ILE A 262 16.77 -4.98 0.39
CA ILE A 262 16.71 -4.57 1.80
C ILE A 262 16.79 -3.04 1.91
N ARG A 263 17.70 -2.41 1.19
CA ARG A 263 17.84 -0.95 1.14
C ARG A 263 16.57 -0.27 0.65
N TYR A 264 16.00 -0.69 -0.49
CA TYR A 264 14.77 -0.12 -1.02
C TYR A 264 13.60 -0.30 -0.06
N ARG A 265 13.53 -1.47 0.57
CA ARG A 265 12.49 -1.78 1.55
C ARG A 265 12.55 -0.86 2.78
N TYR A 266 13.76 -0.62 3.31
CA TYR A 266 13.94 0.33 4.41
C TYR A 266 13.62 1.75 3.97
N GLN A 267 14.17 2.21 2.87
CA GLN A 267 13.95 3.58 2.39
C GLN A 267 12.47 3.90 2.20
N VAL A 268 11.70 3.00 1.60
CA VAL A 268 10.27 3.23 1.40
C VAL A 268 9.47 3.18 2.71
N SER A 269 9.86 2.36 3.68
CA SER A 269 9.19 2.30 4.98
C SER A 269 9.31 3.61 5.78
N THR A 270 10.38 4.40 5.56
CA THR A 270 10.58 5.69 6.23
C THR A 270 9.71 6.83 5.68
N VAL A 271 9.06 6.65 4.53
CA VAL A 271 8.26 7.70 3.88
C VAL A 271 7.13 8.17 4.79
N ASN A 272 6.39 7.24 5.38
CA ASN A 272 5.24 7.59 6.23
C ASN A 272 5.67 8.32 7.51
N ASP A 273 6.75 7.93 8.15
CA ASP A 273 7.27 8.60 9.34
C ASP A 273 7.61 10.06 9.05
N ARG A 274 8.26 10.31 7.92
CA ARG A 274 8.61 11.65 7.46
C ARG A 274 7.36 12.46 7.11
N CYS A 275 6.41 11.88 6.41
CA CYS A 275 5.13 12.53 6.07
C CYS A 275 4.35 12.91 7.34
N VAL A 276 4.25 12.03 8.35
CA VAL A 276 3.58 12.34 9.62
C VAL A 276 4.28 13.48 10.35
N ALA A 277 5.61 13.41 10.47
CA ALA A 277 6.39 14.43 11.16
C ALA A 277 6.23 15.83 10.52
N GLY A 278 6.29 15.88 9.18
CA GLY A 278 6.11 17.12 8.44
C GLY A 278 4.67 17.64 8.46
N ALA A 279 3.67 16.76 8.28
CA ALA A 279 2.27 17.16 8.35
C ALA A 279 1.88 17.70 9.74
N LEU A 280 2.44 17.13 10.83
CA LEU A 280 2.25 17.65 12.17
C LEU A 280 2.82 19.08 12.33
N LYS A 281 3.95 19.39 11.69
CA LYS A 281 4.51 20.75 11.66
C LYS A 281 3.54 21.72 10.97
N LEU A 282 2.92 21.31 9.85
CA LEU A 282 1.91 22.10 9.14
C LEU A 282 0.67 22.37 10.00
N VAL A 283 0.14 21.34 10.70
CA VAL A 283 -0.97 21.51 11.64
C VAL A 283 -0.64 22.56 12.70
N LYS A 284 0.52 22.45 13.37
CA LYS A 284 0.95 23.38 14.41
C LYS A 284 1.12 24.82 13.88
N ALA A 285 1.72 24.96 12.69
CA ALA A 285 1.97 26.28 12.08
C ALA A 285 0.69 26.93 11.52
N SER A 286 -0.37 26.15 11.30
CA SER A 286 -1.68 26.67 10.84
C SER A 286 -2.53 27.29 11.96
N GLY A 287 -2.16 27.07 13.22
CA GLY A 287 -2.80 27.71 14.37
C GLY A 287 -4.14 27.09 14.77
N GLY A 288 -4.93 27.83 15.56
CA GLY A 288 -6.14 27.31 16.24
C GLY A 288 -7.26 26.82 15.33
N SER A 289 -7.31 27.23 14.06
CA SER A 289 -8.31 26.74 13.11
C SER A 289 -8.21 25.24 12.83
N THR A 290 -7.08 24.62 13.09
CA THR A 290 -6.83 23.19 12.87
C THR A 290 -7.57 22.27 13.85
N VAL A 291 -8.13 22.80 14.95
CA VAL A 291 -8.90 21.98 15.91
C VAL A 291 -10.32 21.68 15.46
N TYR A 292 -10.84 22.42 14.48
CA TYR A 292 -12.20 22.23 14.01
C TYR A 292 -12.34 21.03 13.07
N LEU A 293 -13.45 20.32 13.19
CA LEU A 293 -13.82 19.27 12.25
C LEU A 293 -13.92 19.85 10.83
N GLY A 294 -13.44 19.10 9.85
CA GLY A 294 -13.42 19.52 8.45
C GLY A 294 -12.21 20.36 8.04
N ASN A 295 -11.29 20.68 8.97
CA ASN A 295 -10.04 21.34 8.59
C ASN A 295 -9.22 20.42 7.67
N GLU A 296 -8.89 20.90 6.48
CA GLU A 296 -8.27 20.10 5.43
C GLU A 296 -6.88 19.57 5.84
N ILE A 297 -6.04 20.43 6.44
CA ILE A 297 -4.68 20.06 6.87
C ILE A 297 -4.75 18.98 7.95
N THR A 298 -5.64 19.14 8.92
CA THR A 298 -5.84 18.17 10.00
C THR A 298 -6.39 16.84 9.48
N ASN A 299 -7.35 16.86 8.56
CA ASN A 299 -7.88 15.64 7.96
C ASN A 299 -6.77 14.88 7.23
N LYS A 300 -5.94 15.55 6.41
CA LYS A 300 -4.81 14.93 5.73
C LYS A 300 -3.78 14.38 6.73
N PHE A 301 -3.47 15.12 7.80
CA PHE A 301 -2.59 14.65 8.88
C PHE A 301 -3.13 13.37 9.54
N LEU A 302 -4.42 13.31 9.85
CA LEU A 302 -5.05 12.14 10.47
C LEU A 302 -5.03 10.93 9.53
N ASP A 303 -5.28 11.14 8.24
CA ASP A 303 -5.20 10.09 7.23
C ASP A 303 -3.77 9.53 7.12
N ILE A 304 -2.75 10.40 7.01
CA ILE A 304 -1.34 10.02 6.95
C ILE A 304 -0.93 9.26 8.22
N MET A 305 -1.31 9.75 9.40
CA MET A 305 -0.97 9.14 10.69
C MET A 305 -1.49 7.69 10.79
N MET A 306 -2.69 7.40 10.26
CA MET A 306 -3.25 6.05 10.30
C MET A 306 -2.44 5.04 9.48
N THR A 307 -1.70 5.47 8.48
CA THR A 307 -0.87 4.55 7.68
C THR A 307 0.44 4.12 8.35
N GLN A 308 0.90 4.84 9.38
CA GLN A 308 2.10 4.47 10.13
C GLN A 308 1.99 3.08 10.81
N VAL A 309 0.77 2.70 11.21
CA VAL A 309 0.56 1.40 11.88
C VAL A 309 0.44 0.21 10.92
N HIS A 310 0.47 0.47 9.61
CA HIS A 310 0.48 -0.61 8.63
C HIS A 310 1.85 -1.30 8.62
N VAL A 311 1.87 -2.63 8.69
CA VAL A 311 3.10 -3.44 8.82
C VAL A 311 4.17 -3.12 7.77
N ALA A 312 3.76 -2.74 6.56
CA ALA A 312 4.69 -2.34 5.51
C ALA A 312 5.35 -0.96 5.76
N ASN A 313 4.80 -0.14 6.63
CA ASN A 313 5.27 1.22 6.92
C ASN A 313 5.98 1.34 8.29
N ILE A 314 6.05 0.26 9.07
CA ILE A 314 6.85 0.20 10.29
C ILE A 314 8.31 0.06 9.87
N SER A 315 9.14 1.08 10.14
CA SER A 315 10.51 1.16 9.61
C SER A 315 11.55 0.38 10.42
N ASP A 316 11.37 0.23 11.74
CA ASP A 316 12.37 -0.34 12.65
C ASP A 316 12.91 -1.74 12.26
N PRO A 317 12.08 -2.76 11.91
CA PRO A 317 12.59 -4.05 11.51
C PRO A 317 13.50 -3.97 10.28
N PHE A 318 13.15 -3.13 9.32
CA PHE A 318 13.90 -2.96 8.08
C PHE A 318 15.16 -2.13 8.26
N ALA A 319 15.17 -1.22 9.25
CA ALA A 319 16.37 -0.50 9.69
C ALA A 319 17.42 -1.47 10.23
N MET A 320 16.99 -2.47 11.02
CA MET A 320 17.90 -3.51 11.56
C MET A 320 18.50 -4.35 10.44
N ASP A 321 17.67 -4.83 9.50
CA ASP A 321 18.14 -5.62 8.38
C ASP A 321 19.13 -4.83 7.53
N TYR A 322 18.81 -3.57 7.21
CA TYR A 322 19.69 -2.71 6.42
C TYR A 322 20.99 -2.37 7.18
N GLY A 323 20.90 -2.05 8.47
CA GLY A 323 22.06 -1.81 9.31
C GLY A 323 23.00 -3.02 9.39
N SER A 324 22.44 -4.24 9.47
CA SER A 324 23.21 -5.48 9.49
C SER A 324 23.96 -5.73 8.18
N SER A 325 23.49 -5.18 7.06
CA SER A 325 24.18 -5.32 5.76
C SER A 325 25.51 -4.55 5.67
N PHE A 326 25.82 -3.68 6.65
CA PHE A 326 27.09 -2.94 6.73
C PHE A 326 28.14 -3.64 7.60
N LEU A 327 27.71 -4.63 8.41
CA LEU A 327 28.54 -5.33 9.39
C LEU A 327 28.82 -6.77 8.98
#